data_0693f31e9fd622bf11fd4ba97b56ada1
#
_entry.id   0693f31e9fd622bf11fd4ba97b56ada1
#
_cell.length_a   1.000
_cell.length_b   1.000
_cell.length_c   1.000
_cell.angle_alpha   90.00
_cell.angle_beta   90.00
_cell.angle_gamma   90.00
#
_symmetry.space_group_name_H-M   'P 1'
#
loop_
_entity.id
_entity.type
_entity.pdbx_description
1 polymer ?
#
loop_
_entity_poly.entity_id
_entity_poly.type
_entity_poly.pdbx_seq_one_letter_code
_entity_poly.pdbx_strand_id
1 'polypeptide(L)'
;MRTFLTTILFATTANLALASDLPNPILPSDFPALDTETVALGRQLFFDPVLSGNDNIACATCHHPALGTGDAMSLSIGEGGLGLGRLREVVNGNAPKARIPRNAPALFNLGAREFTVMFHDGRVQLNRESMYGIAMPEGRTLERPVNTALAAQNILPILSHDEMAGHPGENAIADAIDAENIHGPDGAWQLIAAKVEAIEEYRMAFDWIIGKDEPIHITDIGNALSQFITYEFRATDSPFDQYLNGKQEALEVDQMAGMELFYGKANCSSCHSGKFQTDHDFHAIGLPQF
;
A
#
# COMPACT_ATOMS: atom_id res chain seq x y z
N MET A 1 -8.64 -68.17 -42.52
CA MET A 1 -9.19 -67.04 -41.73
C MET A 1 -8.03 -66.36 -41.10
N ARG A 2 -7.67 -65.18 -41.57
CA ARG A 2 -6.66 -64.29 -40.96
C ARG A 2 -7.38 -63.14 -40.29
N THR A 3 -7.31 -63.11 -38.96
CA THR A 3 -7.91 -62.08 -38.14
C THR A 3 -6.93 -60.86 -38.04
N PHE A 4 -7.30 -59.71 -38.59
CA PHE A 4 -6.54 -58.49 -38.44
C PHE A 4 -6.95 -57.85 -37.11
N LEU A 5 -6.01 -57.71 -36.18
CA LEU A 5 -6.16 -56.87 -34.97
C LEU A 5 -5.77 -55.45 -35.35
N THR A 6 -6.75 -54.54 -35.33
CA THR A 6 -6.54 -53.11 -35.51
C THR A 6 -6.28 -52.49 -34.14
N THR A 7 -5.05 -52.10 -33.87
CA THR A 7 -4.66 -51.36 -32.67
C THR A 7 -5.00 -49.88 -32.87
N ILE A 8 -5.98 -49.37 -32.12
CA ILE A 8 -6.33 -47.94 -32.10
C ILE A 8 -5.38 -47.27 -31.11
N LEU A 9 -4.47 -46.46 -31.63
CA LEU A 9 -3.58 -45.59 -30.83
C LEU A 9 -4.36 -44.33 -30.44
N PHE A 10 -4.74 -44.21 -29.17
CA PHE A 10 -5.25 -42.95 -28.64
C PHE A 10 -4.07 -42.00 -28.41
N ALA A 11 -3.90 -41.05 -29.29
CA ALA A 11 -3.00 -39.91 -29.06
C ALA A 11 -3.64 -39.00 -28.05
N THR A 12 -3.14 -39.01 -26.81
CA THR A 12 -3.43 -37.93 -25.83
C THR A 12 -2.66 -36.69 -26.27
N THR A 13 -3.35 -35.78 -26.95
CA THR A 13 -2.85 -34.40 -27.12
C THR A 13 -2.94 -33.70 -25.77
N ALA A 14 -1.86 -33.71 -25.02
CA ALA A 14 -1.71 -32.80 -23.88
C ALA A 14 -1.79 -31.36 -24.40
N ASN A 15 -2.76 -30.59 -23.91
CA ASN A 15 -2.86 -29.18 -24.19
C ASN A 15 -1.63 -28.47 -23.63
N LEU A 16 -0.65 -28.19 -24.46
CA LEU A 16 0.53 -27.35 -24.19
C LEU A 16 0.25 -25.84 -24.38
N ALA A 17 -1.04 -25.44 -24.33
CA ALA A 17 -1.42 -24.07 -24.67
C ALA A 17 -1.32 -23.06 -23.51
N LEU A 18 -0.99 -23.47 -22.27
CA LEU A 18 -1.00 -22.56 -21.10
C LEU A 18 0.37 -21.96 -20.75
N ALA A 19 1.47 -22.46 -21.31
CA ALA A 19 2.80 -22.01 -20.90
C ALA A 19 3.23 -20.63 -21.45
N SER A 20 2.47 -20.04 -22.39
CA SER A 20 2.81 -18.76 -23.02
C SER A 20 2.20 -17.51 -22.35
N ASP A 21 1.22 -17.68 -21.45
CA ASP A 21 0.44 -16.57 -20.90
C ASP A 21 0.64 -16.35 -19.39
N LEU A 22 1.44 -17.18 -18.72
CA LEU A 22 1.75 -17.00 -17.31
C LEU A 22 2.80 -15.89 -17.13
N PRO A 23 2.68 -15.06 -16.08
CA PRO A 23 3.63 -13.99 -15.81
C PRO A 23 4.98 -14.54 -15.33
N ASN A 24 5.99 -13.67 -15.34
CA ASN A 24 7.23 -13.98 -14.63
C ASN A 24 7.00 -13.90 -13.10
N PRO A 25 7.76 -14.68 -12.30
CA PRO A 25 7.70 -14.56 -10.85
C PRO A 25 8.17 -13.20 -10.36
N ILE A 26 7.69 -12.78 -9.19
CA ILE A 26 8.17 -11.58 -8.52
C ILE A 26 9.59 -11.84 -8.00
N LEU A 27 10.50 -10.89 -8.23
CA LEU A 27 11.90 -10.99 -7.83
C LEU A 27 12.29 -9.87 -6.87
N PRO A 28 13.29 -10.06 -5.99
CA PRO A 28 13.82 -8.99 -5.15
C PRO A 28 14.28 -7.75 -5.95
N SER A 29 14.71 -7.92 -7.19
CA SER A 29 15.10 -6.83 -8.10
C SER A 29 13.95 -5.96 -8.57
N ASP A 30 12.70 -6.38 -8.40
CA ASP A 30 11.52 -5.57 -8.73
C ASP A 30 11.31 -4.43 -7.71
N PHE A 31 11.98 -4.50 -6.56
CA PHE A 31 11.92 -3.51 -5.49
C PHE A 31 13.15 -2.60 -5.47
N PRO A 32 13.04 -1.38 -4.94
CA PRO A 32 14.21 -0.53 -4.72
C PRO A 32 15.16 -1.13 -3.68
N ALA A 33 16.42 -0.68 -3.70
CA ALA A 33 17.32 -0.90 -2.58
C ALA A 33 16.78 -0.15 -1.35
N LEU A 34 16.92 -0.78 -0.19
CA LEU A 34 16.41 -0.26 1.09
C LEU A 34 17.58 -0.03 2.04
N ASP A 35 17.44 1.01 2.85
CA ASP A 35 18.35 1.30 3.97
C ASP A 35 17.77 0.76 5.27
N THR A 36 18.52 -0.04 6.02
CA THR A 36 18.04 -0.75 7.21
C THR A 36 17.64 0.18 8.34
N GLU A 37 18.35 1.29 8.51
CA GLU A 37 18.06 2.27 9.57
C GLU A 37 16.76 3.01 9.23
N THR A 38 16.60 3.39 7.98
CA THR A 38 15.36 4.02 7.48
C THR A 38 14.16 3.07 7.58
N VAL A 39 14.35 1.78 7.29
CA VAL A 39 13.31 0.75 7.49
C VAL A 39 12.91 0.64 8.96
N ALA A 40 13.88 0.62 9.88
CA ALA A 40 13.63 0.54 11.31
C ALA A 40 12.86 1.77 11.82
N LEU A 41 13.22 2.97 11.38
CA LEU A 41 12.50 4.19 11.67
C LEU A 41 11.06 4.17 11.10
N GLY A 42 10.89 3.76 9.85
CA GLY A 42 9.58 3.63 9.23
C GLY A 42 8.68 2.63 9.97
N ARG A 43 9.26 1.55 10.52
CA ARG A 43 8.53 0.60 11.37
C ARG A 43 8.03 1.27 12.65
N GLN A 44 8.84 2.05 13.33
CA GLN A 44 8.41 2.77 14.53
C GLN A 44 7.25 3.70 14.21
N LEU A 45 7.41 4.55 13.19
CA LEU A 45 6.37 5.49 12.75
C LEU A 45 5.07 4.80 12.32
N PHE A 46 5.14 3.63 11.70
CA PHE A 46 3.96 2.89 11.24
C PHE A 46 3.07 2.38 12.39
N PHE A 47 3.67 2.05 13.52
CA PHE A 47 2.96 1.55 14.70
C PHE A 47 2.69 2.63 15.75
N ASP A 48 3.29 3.80 15.63
CA ASP A 48 3.15 4.90 16.58
C ASP A 48 1.98 5.83 16.18
N PRO A 49 1.09 6.22 17.11
CA PRO A 49 0.02 7.17 16.81
C PRO A 49 0.49 8.62 16.66
N VAL A 50 1.78 8.93 16.85
CA VAL A 50 2.34 10.30 16.76
C VAL A 50 1.99 11.05 15.47
N LEU A 51 1.75 10.33 14.38
CA LEU A 51 1.37 10.91 13.10
C LEU A 51 -0.10 11.29 13.00
N SER A 52 -0.92 11.00 14.01
CA SER A 52 -2.32 11.43 14.05
C SER A 52 -2.49 12.74 14.82
N GLY A 53 -3.55 13.49 14.53
CA GLY A 53 -3.82 14.78 15.18
C GLY A 53 -4.02 14.65 16.68
N ASN A 54 -4.72 13.61 17.12
CA ASN A 54 -5.08 13.35 18.52
C ASN A 54 -4.24 12.25 19.20
N ASP A 55 -3.14 11.81 18.62
CA ASP A 55 -2.25 10.74 19.14
C ASP A 55 -2.99 9.43 19.51
N ASN A 56 -4.00 9.05 18.75
CA ASN A 56 -4.91 7.96 19.08
C ASN A 56 -5.07 6.91 17.99
N ILE A 57 -4.46 7.09 16.81
CA ILE A 57 -4.51 6.15 15.69
C ILE A 57 -3.17 6.10 14.95
N ALA A 58 -2.73 4.90 14.58
CA ALA A 58 -1.53 4.65 13.80
C ALA A 58 -1.89 4.02 12.45
N CYS A 59 -0.95 3.99 11.50
CA CYS A 59 -1.12 3.27 10.23
C CYS A 59 -1.50 1.80 10.46
N ALA A 60 -0.84 1.16 11.44
CA ALA A 60 -1.12 -0.22 11.83
C ALA A 60 -2.54 -0.44 12.39
N THR A 61 -3.29 0.59 12.73
CA THR A 61 -4.68 0.45 13.19
C THR A 61 -5.59 -0.05 12.07
N CYS A 62 -5.41 0.48 10.85
CA CYS A 62 -6.17 0.09 9.66
C CYS A 62 -5.40 -0.87 8.75
N HIS A 63 -4.06 -0.92 8.87
CA HIS A 63 -3.17 -1.76 8.07
C HIS A 63 -2.41 -2.77 8.93
N HIS A 64 -3.14 -3.56 9.73
CA HIS A 64 -2.51 -4.46 10.69
C HIS A 64 -1.96 -5.73 10.02
N PRO A 65 -0.68 -6.10 10.25
CA PRO A 65 -0.07 -7.29 9.62
C PRO A 65 -0.85 -8.59 9.88
N ALA A 66 -1.33 -8.80 11.11
CA ALA A 66 -2.10 -9.99 11.46
C ALA A 66 -3.50 -10.07 10.80
N LEU A 67 -3.95 -8.99 10.17
CA LEU A 67 -5.21 -8.90 9.42
C LEU A 67 -5.00 -8.80 7.91
N GLY A 68 -3.85 -9.25 7.42
CA GLY A 68 -3.50 -9.18 6.00
C GLY A 68 -3.24 -7.74 5.52
N THR A 69 -2.72 -6.89 6.40
CA THR A 69 -2.47 -5.46 6.17
C THR A 69 -3.72 -4.62 5.89
N GLY A 70 -4.89 -5.12 6.28
CA GLY A 70 -6.16 -4.41 6.35
C GLY A 70 -6.66 -4.33 7.79
N ASP A 71 -7.94 -4.00 7.98
CA ASP A 71 -8.59 -3.96 9.30
C ASP A 71 -9.73 -4.98 9.46
N ALA A 72 -9.92 -5.87 8.49
CA ALA A 72 -10.98 -6.87 8.44
C ALA A 72 -12.42 -6.28 8.50
N MET A 73 -12.60 -5.02 8.13
CA MET A 73 -13.88 -4.33 8.03
C MET A 73 -14.14 -3.85 6.60
N SER A 74 -15.40 -3.81 6.18
CA SER A 74 -15.77 -3.31 4.84
C SER A 74 -15.50 -1.81 4.70
N LEU A 75 -15.81 -1.05 5.75
CA LEU A 75 -15.51 0.38 5.88
C LEU A 75 -14.89 0.61 7.24
N SER A 76 -13.67 1.11 7.24
CA SER A 76 -12.87 1.33 8.44
C SER A 76 -13.51 2.34 9.40
N ILE A 77 -13.22 2.18 10.68
CA ILE A 77 -13.36 3.22 11.69
C ILE A 77 -11.99 3.85 11.89
N GLY A 78 -11.83 5.08 11.46
CA GLY A 78 -10.58 5.81 11.58
C GLY A 78 -10.42 6.48 12.94
N GLU A 79 -10.14 7.77 12.92
CA GLU A 79 -9.97 8.62 14.11
C GLU A 79 -11.19 8.53 15.04
N GLY A 80 -10.97 8.55 16.36
CA GLY A 80 -12.03 8.44 17.38
C GLY A 80 -12.54 7.02 17.65
N GLY A 81 -12.11 5.99 16.92
CA GLY A 81 -12.42 4.61 17.23
C GLY A 81 -11.45 3.98 18.23
N LEU A 82 -11.91 2.98 18.99
CA LEU A 82 -11.09 2.18 19.93
C LEU A 82 -11.09 0.70 19.55
N GLY A 83 -9.95 0.04 19.77
CA GLY A 83 -9.77 -1.37 19.46
C GLY A 83 -9.14 -1.62 18.09
N LEU A 84 -9.15 -2.88 17.64
CA LEU A 84 -8.49 -3.32 16.41
C LEU A 84 -9.40 -4.28 15.64
N GLY A 85 -9.35 -4.17 14.31
CA GLY A 85 -10.07 -5.06 13.42
C GLY A 85 -11.57 -5.02 13.67
N ARG A 86 -12.22 -6.16 13.61
CA ARG A 86 -13.68 -6.28 13.85
C ARG A 86 -14.13 -5.91 15.27
N LEU A 87 -13.19 -5.82 16.21
CA LEU A 87 -13.45 -5.37 17.58
C LEU A 87 -13.30 -3.86 17.75
N ARG A 88 -12.91 -3.16 16.67
CA ARG A 88 -12.82 -1.71 16.70
C ARG A 88 -14.22 -1.10 16.69
N GLU A 89 -14.51 -0.31 17.70
CA GLU A 89 -15.83 0.26 17.96
C GLU A 89 -15.76 1.76 18.21
N VAL A 90 -16.90 2.40 18.09
CA VAL A 90 -17.11 3.79 18.44
C VAL A 90 -17.49 3.87 19.91
N VAL A 91 -16.72 4.62 20.70
CA VAL A 91 -17.03 4.84 22.11
C VAL A 91 -17.78 6.16 22.27
N ASN A 92 -18.84 6.15 23.09
CA ASN A 92 -19.65 7.33 23.37
C ASN A 92 -18.77 8.53 23.81
N GLY A 93 -18.89 9.63 23.07
CA GLY A 93 -18.16 10.89 23.31
C GLY A 93 -17.01 11.16 22.33
N ASN A 94 -16.45 10.14 21.68
CA ASN A 94 -15.38 10.27 20.67
C ASN A 94 -15.74 9.55 19.38
N ALA A 95 -17.01 9.59 19.00
CA ALA A 95 -17.47 8.96 17.78
C ALA A 95 -16.86 9.63 16.55
N PRO A 96 -16.24 8.87 15.62
CA PRO A 96 -15.88 9.43 14.33
C PRO A 96 -17.12 9.96 13.62
N LYS A 97 -16.99 11.08 12.93
CA LYS A 97 -18.14 11.72 12.23
C LYS A 97 -18.60 10.89 11.04
N ALA A 98 -17.69 10.15 10.41
CA ALA A 98 -18.01 9.24 9.31
C ALA A 98 -17.13 7.98 9.34
N ARG A 99 -17.56 6.96 8.61
CA ARG A 99 -16.71 5.82 8.26
C ARG A 99 -15.82 6.22 7.09
N ILE A 100 -14.63 5.63 7.04
CA ILE A 100 -13.78 5.77 5.86
C ILE A 100 -14.53 5.17 4.66
N PRO A 101 -14.66 5.90 3.54
CA PRO A 101 -15.57 5.52 2.46
C PRO A 101 -15.12 4.32 1.64
N ARG A 102 -13.94 3.77 1.92
CA ARG A 102 -13.38 2.60 1.25
C ARG A 102 -12.76 1.64 2.24
N ASN A 103 -12.69 0.36 1.84
CA ASN A 103 -11.92 -0.64 2.58
C ASN A 103 -10.44 -0.26 2.62
N ALA A 104 -9.77 -0.51 3.74
CA ALA A 104 -8.32 -0.36 3.85
C ALA A 104 -7.63 -1.33 2.89
N PRO A 105 -6.91 -0.84 1.87
CA PRO A 105 -6.27 -1.70 0.88
C PRO A 105 -5.10 -2.47 1.50
N ALA A 106 -4.86 -3.69 1.01
CA ALA A 106 -3.67 -4.44 1.39
C ALA A 106 -2.39 -3.70 0.93
N LEU A 107 -1.32 -3.82 1.72
CA LEU A 107 -0.04 -3.16 1.45
C LEU A 107 0.98 -4.07 0.73
N PHE A 108 0.61 -5.32 0.44
CA PHE A 108 1.53 -6.27 -0.20
C PHE A 108 2.03 -5.76 -1.55
N ASN A 109 3.35 -5.78 -1.71
CA ASN A 109 4.09 -5.44 -2.93
C ASN A 109 3.96 -3.99 -3.43
N LEU A 110 3.25 -3.09 -2.73
CA LEU A 110 3.06 -1.70 -3.17
C LEU A 110 4.36 -0.89 -3.31
N GLY A 111 5.45 -1.35 -2.70
CA GLY A 111 6.78 -0.76 -2.84
C GLY A 111 7.54 -1.19 -4.10
N ALA A 112 6.98 -2.06 -4.95
CA ALA A 112 7.64 -2.44 -6.19
C ALA A 112 7.71 -1.25 -7.18
N ARG A 113 8.78 -1.21 -8.00
CA ARG A 113 9.05 -0.12 -8.96
C ARG A 113 7.94 0.08 -9.99
N GLU A 114 7.14 -0.97 -10.22
CA GLU A 114 6.03 -0.97 -11.16
C GLU A 114 4.84 -0.15 -10.67
N PHE A 115 4.66 -0.01 -9.34
CA PHE A 115 3.58 0.79 -8.76
C PHE A 115 3.92 2.29 -8.80
N THR A 116 3.62 2.91 -9.93
CA THR A 116 3.86 4.33 -10.18
C THR A 116 2.63 5.21 -10.01
N VAL A 117 1.45 4.59 -9.82
CA VAL A 117 0.16 5.25 -9.63
C VAL A 117 -0.49 4.68 -8.37
N MET A 118 -0.99 5.53 -7.50
CA MET A 118 -1.64 5.19 -6.24
C MET A 118 -3.02 5.81 -6.12
N PHE A 119 -3.82 5.29 -5.21
CA PHE A 119 -5.25 5.53 -5.04
C PHE A 119 -6.12 5.01 -6.19
N HIS A 120 -7.40 4.78 -5.85
CA HIS A 120 -8.40 4.25 -6.78
C HIS A 120 -8.72 5.18 -7.97
N ASP A 121 -8.37 6.45 -7.86
CA ASP A 121 -8.58 7.50 -8.87
C ASP A 121 -7.26 8.01 -9.47
N GLY A 122 -6.13 7.43 -9.08
CA GLY A 122 -4.82 7.79 -9.62
C GLY A 122 -4.33 9.18 -9.22
N ARG A 123 -4.86 9.75 -8.13
CA ARG A 123 -4.50 11.13 -7.70
C ARG A 123 -3.02 11.29 -7.33
N VAL A 124 -2.31 10.22 -7.06
CA VAL A 124 -0.86 10.22 -6.83
C VAL A 124 -0.19 9.44 -7.95
N GLN A 125 0.72 10.09 -8.68
CA GLN A 125 1.41 9.49 -9.82
C GLN A 125 2.85 9.95 -9.87
N LEU A 126 3.79 9.06 -10.23
CA LEU A 126 5.10 9.49 -10.64
C LEU A 126 4.99 10.32 -11.94
N ASN A 127 5.47 11.54 -11.90
CA ASN A 127 5.47 12.46 -13.04
C ASN A 127 6.78 13.22 -13.11
N ARG A 128 7.63 12.85 -14.05
CA ARG A 128 8.97 13.43 -14.23
C ARG A 128 8.96 14.91 -14.61
N GLU A 129 7.82 15.42 -15.07
CA GLU A 129 7.65 16.83 -15.44
C GLU A 129 7.29 17.71 -14.24
N SER A 130 6.86 17.12 -13.12
CA SER A 130 6.60 17.85 -11.89
C SER A 130 7.89 18.18 -11.14
N MET A 131 7.86 19.21 -10.31
CA MET A 131 9.04 19.72 -9.58
C MET A 131 9.78 18.65 -8.78
N TYR A 132 9.06 17.72 -8.17
CA TYR A 132 9.63 16.66 -7.34
C TYR A 132 9.39 15.25 -7.90
N GLY A 133 9.12 15.14 -9.20
CA GLY A 133 8.92 13.84 -9.85
C GLY A 133 7.59 13.16 -9.51
N ILE A 134 6.65 13.89 -8.86
CA ILE A 134 5.36 13.37 -8.41
C ILE A 134 4.23 14.34 -8.73
N ALA A 135 3.10 13.84 -9.20
CA ALA A 135 1.84 14.55 -9.25
C ALA A 135 0.95 14.03 -8.12
N MET A 136 0.49 14.92 -7.26
CA MET A 136 -0.43 14.67 -6.17
C MET A 136 -1.19 15.96 -5.84
N PRO A 137 -2.35 15.91 -5.18
CA PRO A 137 -3.14 17.10 -4.90
C PRO A 137 -2.33 18.21 -4.22
N GLU A 138 -1.53 17.84 -3.22
CA GLU A 138 -0.76 18.77 -2.37
C GLU A 138 0.72 18.91 -2.81
N GLY A 139 1.12 18.25 -3.90
CA GLY A 139 2.53 18.09 -4.25
C GLY A 139 3.26 19.35 -4.74
N ARG A 140 2.55 20.45 -5.01
CA ARG A 140 3.15 21.69 -5.56
C ARG A 140 4.06 22.41 -4.57
N THR A 141 3.95 22.12 -3.29
CA THR A 141 4.58 22.84 -2.20
C THR A 141 5.35 21.94 -1.25
N LEU A 142 5.66 20.71 -1.69
CA LEU A 142 6.61 19.86 -0.98
C LEU A 142 7.97 20.61 -0.89
N GLU A 143 8.60 20.54 0.26
CA GLU A 143 9.91 21.19 0.48
C GLU A 143 11.07 20.29 0.03
N ARG A 144 10.87 18.97 0.05
CA ARG A 144 11.81 17.96 -0.41
C ARG A 144 11.12 16.93 -1.29
N PRO A 145 11.84 16.19 -2.16
CA PRO A 145 11.25 15.13 -2.97
C PRO A 145 10.77 13.94 -2.14
N VAL A 146 9.70 13.31 -2.60
CA VAL A 146 9.35 11.94 -2.20
C VAL A 146 9.97 10.95 -3.20
N ASN A 147 10.44 9.82 -2.71
CA ASN A 147 11.22 8.88 -3.53
C ASN A 147 10.35 7.95 -4.38
N THR A 148 9.09 7.73 -4.00
CA THR A 148 8.18 6.80 -4.66
C THR A 148 6.74 7.31 -4.59
N ALA A 149 5.86 6.78 -5.45
CA ALA A 149 4.43 7.05 -5.35
C ALA A 149 3.85 6.58 -4.01
N LEU A 150 4.37 5.47 -3.45
CA LEU A 150 4.00 4.98 -2.12
C LEU A 150 4.38 5.98 -1.02
N ALA A 151 5.55 6.62 -1.08
CA ALA A 151 5.96 7.64 -0.11
C ALA A 151 5.03 8.86 -0.14
N ALA A 152 4.62 9.30 -1.34
CA ALA A 152 3.64 10.37 -1.50
C ALA A 152 2.25 9.97 -1.00
N GLN A 153 1.83 8.73 -1.22
CA GLN A 153 0.56 8.24 -0.68
C GLN A 153 0.54 8.25 0.85
N ASN A 154 1.64 7.84 1.49
CA ASN A 154 1.71 7.68 2.95
C ASN A 154 1.47 8.98 3.73
N ILE A 155 1.66 10.14 3.14
CA ILE A 155 1.47 11.44 3.80
C ILE A 155 0.05 12.02 3.62
N LEU A 156 -0.79 11.44 2.77
CA LEU A 156 -2.14 11.96 2.51
C LEU A 156 -3.19 11.53 3.56
N PRO A 157 -3.22 10.29 4.08
CA PRO A 157 -4.16 9.90 5.14
C PRO A 157 -4.05 10.76 6.40
N ILE A 158 -2.87 11.31 6.66
CA ILE A 158 -2.59 12.20 7.79
C ILE A 158 -3.41 13.49 7.71
N LEU A 159 -3.80 13.92 6.50
CA LEU A 159 -4.63 15.11 6.27
C LEU A 159 -6.13 14.82 6.30
N SER A 160 -6.55 13.57 6.42
CA SER A 160 -7.96 13.21 6.44
C SER A 160 -8.53 13.28 7.86
N HIS A 161 -9.56 14.11 8.05
CA HIS A 161 -10.23 14.27 9.33
C HIS A 161 -10.75 12.96 9.92
N ASP A 162 -11.37 12.12 9.08
CA ASP A 162 -11.93 10.84 9.51
C ASP A 162 -10.91 9.71 9.59
N GLU A 163 -9.71 9.86 8.95
CA GLU A 163 -8.67 8.84 9.01
C GLU A 163 -7.72 9.07 10.19
N MET A 164 -6.98 10.20 10.23
CA MET A 164 -5.91 10.42 11.20
C MET A 164 -5.83 11.81 11.80
N ALA A 165 -6.39 12.85 11.15
CA ALA A 165 -6.20 14.22 11.58
C ALA A 165 -7.02 14.60 12.82
N GLY A 166 -8.19 14.00 13.02
CA GLY A 166 -9.21 14.51 13.94
C GLY A 166 -9.99 15.66 13.32
N HIS A 167 -10.83 16.32 14.12
CA HIS A 167 -11.75 17.33 13.61
C HIS A 167 -11.42 18.74 14.13
N PRO A 168 -11.86 19.81 13.42
CA PRO A 168 -11.65 21.17 13.84
C PRO A 168 -12.08 21.43 15.30
N GLY A 169 -11.21 22.11 16.04
CA GLY A 169 -11.38 22.39 17.46
C GLY A 169 -10.81 21.30 18.39
N GLU A 170 -10.33 20.18 17.86
CA GLU A 170 -9.73 19.10 18.65
C GLU A 170 -8.21 19.28 18.81
N ASN A 171 -7.54 19.69 17.73
CA ASN A 171 -6.09 19.89 17.69
C ASN A 171 -5.68 20.87 16.59
N ALA A 172 -4.47 21.42 16.70
CA ALA A 172 -3.94 22.39 15.75
C ALA A 172 -3.77 21.86 14.32
N ILE A 173 -3.55 20.55 14.16
CA ILE A 173 -3.39 19.92 12.83
C ILE A 173 -4.73 19.92 12.12
N ALA A 174 -5.80 19.48 12.79
CA ALA A 174 -7.14 19.48 12.23
C ALA A 174 -7.63 20.92 11.91
N ASP A 175 -7.31 21.89 12.77
CA ASP A 175 -7.63 23.30 12.52
C ASP A 175 -6.89 23.85 11.29
N ALA A 176 -5.61 23.47 11.11
CA ALA A 176 -4.82 23.88 9.95
C ALA A 176 -5.39 23.29 8.65
N ILE A 177 -5.82 22.02 8.68
CA ILE A 177 -6.44 21.35 7.53
C ILE A 177 -7.77 22.03 7.17
N ASP A 178 -8.62 22.31 8.15
CA ASP A 178 -9.92 22.98 7.94
C ASP A 178 -9.75 24.40 7.35
N ALA A 179 -8.66 25.07 7.72
CA ALA A 179 -8.26 26.36 7.18
C ALA A 179 -7.55 26.27 5.81
N GLU A 180 -7.46 25.07 5.20
CA GLU A 180 -6.68 24.82 3.97
C GLU A 180 -5.20 25.21 4.09
N ASN A 181 -4.67 25.32 5.31
CA ASN A 181 -3.26 25.62 5.60
C ASN A 181 -2.46 24.31 5.73
N ILE A 182 -2.13 23.69 4.61
CA ILE A 182 -1.38 22.43 4.60
C ILE A 182 0.14 22.67 4.68
N HIS A 183 0.60 23.79 4.12
CA HIS A 183 1.99 24.11 3.89
C HIS A 183 2.46 25.29 4.70
N GLY A 184 3.78 25.44 4.83
CA GLY A 184 4.39 26.56 5.56
C GLY A 184 4.56 26.29 7.05
N PRO A 185 5.08 27.28 7.79
CA PRO A 185 5.53 27.08 9.18
C PRO A 185 4.45 26.60 10.16
N ASP A 186 3.21 27.05 9.95
CA ASP A 186 2.05 26.67 10.77
C ASP A 186 1.09 25.76 10.01
N GLY A 187 1.54 25.16 8.92
CA GLY A 187 0.75 24.24 8.12
C GLY A 187 0.67 22.84 8.74
N ALA A 188 -0.34 22.07 8.35
CA ALA A 188 -0.61 20.75 8.92
C ALA A 188 0.60 19.82 8.83
N TRP A 189 1.31 19.78 7.71
CA TRP A 189 2.51 18.94 7.54
C TRP A 189 3.67 19.37 8.43
N GLN A 190 3.88 20.69 8.61
CA GLN A 190 4.92 21.16 9.50
C GLN A 190 4.58 20.89 10.98
N LEU A 191 3.32 21.01 11.36
CA LEU A 191 2.87 20.68 12.72
C LEU A 191 3.11 19.17 13.03
N ILE A 192 2.83 18.28 12.08
CA ILE A 192 3.13 16.86 12.24
C ILE A 192 4.64 16.60 12.32
N ALA A 193 5.42 17.19 11.43
CA ALA A 193 6.87 17.03 11.45
C ALA A 193 7.46 17.52 12.79
N ALA A 194 6.98 18.64 13.31
CA ALA A 194 7.39 19.20 14.61
C ALA A 194 7.03 18.27 15.78
N LYS A 195 5.88 17.57 15.75
CA LYS A 195 5.55 16.56 16.77
C LYS A 195 6.56 15.42 16.77
N VAL A 196 6.93 14.92 15.61
CA VAL A 196 7.94 13.86 15.47
C VAL A 196 9.31 14.37 15.93
N GLU A 197 9.69 15.58 15.52
CA GLU A 197 10.97 16.20 15.88
C GLU A 197 11.13 16.45 17.39
N ALA A 198 10.03 16.69 18.10
CA ALA A 198 10.03 16.92 19.55
C ALA A 198 10.35 15.66 20.37
N ILE A 199 10.31 14.47 19.76
CA ILE A 199 10.63 13.19 20.40
C ILE A 199 12.11 12.89 20.14
N GLU A 200 12.89 12.80 21.20
CA GLU A 200 14.35 12.64 21.11
C GLU A 200 14.78 11.41 20.32
N GLU A 201 14.10 10.29 20.48
CA GLU A 201 14.37 9.05 19.76
C GLU A 201 14.18 9.21 18.25
N TYR A 202 13.12 9.90 17.82
CA TYR A 202 12.89 10.19 16.41
C TYR A 202 13.89 11.21 15.87
N ARG A 203 14.20 12.28 16.67
CA ARG A 203 15.19 13.26 16.26
C ARG A 203 16.56 12.61 16.00
N MET A 204 17.02 11.74 16.90
CA MET A 204 18.29 11.03 16.73
C MET A 204 18.27 10.10 15.51
N ALA A 205 17.16 9.39 15.27
CA ALA A 205 17.04 8.51 14.12
C ALA A 205 17.04 9.30 12.79
N PHE A 206 16.34 10.42 12.73
CA PHE A 206 16.36 11.29 11.57
C PHE A 206 17.71 11.97 11.36
N ASP A 207 18.41 12.40 12.41
CA ASP A 207 19.77 12.94 12.31
C ASP A 207 20.73 12.00 11.58
N TRP A 208 20.58 10.71 11.78
CA TRP A 208 21.37 9.69 11.09
C TRP A 208 21.05 9.61 9.59
N ILE A 209 19.78 9.81 9.21
CA ILE A 209 19.28 9.59 7.85
C ILE A 209 19.40 10.86 7.00
N ILE A 210 18.97 12.00 7.53
CA ILE A 210 18.89 13.27 6.78
C ILE A 210 20.04 14.24 7.10
N GLY A 211 20.82 13.96 8.14
CA GLY A 211 21.90 14.81 8.62
C GLY A 211 21.57 15.46 9.97
N LYS A 212 22.61 15.68 10.75
CA LYS A 212 22.48 16.25 12.10
C LYS A 212 21.89 17.67 12.05
N ASP A 213 20.91 17.90 12.91
CA ASP A 213 20.21 19.18 13.07
C ASP A 213 19.47 19.66 11.80
N GLU A 214 19.35 18.83 10.76
CA GLU A 214 18.50 19.14 9.60
C GLU A 214 17.03 19.06 9.98
N PRO A 215 16.16 20.01 9.57
CA PRO A 215 14.74 19.96 9.89
C PRO A 215 14.07 18.72 9.27
N ILE A 216 13.21 18.08 10.04
CA ILE A 216 12.38 16.97 9.55
C ILE A 216 11.23 17.55 8.72
N HIS A 217 11.05 17.02 7.51
CA HIS A 217 9.93 17.35 6.65
C HIS A 217 8.97 16.17 6.53
N ILE A 218 7.72 16.44 6.17
CA ILE A 218 6.71 15.38 5.96
C ILE A 218 7.16 14.35 4.93
N THR A 219 7.95 14.75 3.95
CA THR A 219 8.50 13.88 2.90
C THR A 219 9.52 12.88 3.46
N ASP A 220 10.29 13.25 4.48
CA ASP A 220 11.25 12.36 5.15
C ASP A 220 10.47 11.25 5.89
N ILE A 221 9.37 11.62 6.56
CA ILE A 221 8.42 10.69 7.20
C ILE A 221 7.81 9.75 6.17
N GLY A 222 7.28 10.27 5.06
CA GLY A 222 6.70 9.49 3.97
C GLY A 222 7.70 8.49 3.36
N ASN A 223 8.95 8.93 3.17
CA ASN A 223 10.04 8.10 2.66
C ASN A 223 10.39 6.96 3.64
N ALA A 224 10.46 7.23 4.95
CA ALA A 224 10.72 6.20 5.95
C ALA A 224 9.59 5.16 6.00
N LEU A 225 8.33 5.59 6.04
CA LEU A 225 7.16 4.70 5.96
C LEU A 225 7.17 3.84 4.71
N SER A 226 7.49 4.43 3.55
CA SER A 226 7.58 3.71 2.27
C SER A 226 8.64 2.61 2.29
N GLN A 227 9.82 2.87 2.88
CA GLN A 227 10.87 1.86 2.99
C GLN A 227 10.46 0.70 3.89
N PHE A 228 9.81 0.99 5.03
CA PHE A 228 9.28 -0.05 5.92
C PHE A 228 8.22 -0.90 5.22
N ILE A 229 7.21 -0.28 4.59
CA ILE A 229 6.13 -0.98 3.88
C ILE A 229 6.72 -1.85 2.77
N THR A 230 7.69 -1.32 2.02
CA THR A 230 8.38 -2.06 0.96
C THR A 230 9.15 -3.26 1.51
N TYR A 231 9.80 -3.12 2.66
CA TYR A 231 10.57 -4.19 3.28
C TYR A 231 9.67 -5.29 3.84
N GLU A 232 8.71 -4.90 4.67
CA GLU A 232 7.90 -5.82 5.47
C GLU A 232 6.86 -6.56 4.65
N PHE A 233 6.25 -5.89 3.67
CA PHE A 233 5.12 -6.44 2.92
C PHE A 233 5.44 -6.84 1.49
N ARG A 234 6.71 -6.97 1.13
CA ARG A 234 7.09 -7.60 -0.13
C ARG A 234 6.94 -9.11 -0.03
N ALA A 235 6.33 -9.71 -1.05
CA ALA A 235 6.20 -11.16 -1.21
C ALA A 235 6.83 -11.56 -2.54
N THR A 236 7.89 -12.36 -2.48
CA THR A 236 8.67 -12.82 -3.66
C THR A 236 8.80 -14.34 -3.73
N ASP A 237 8.13 -15.05 -2.84
CA ASP A 237 8.26 -16.49 -2.65
C ASP A 237 6.91 -17.19 -2.39
N SER A 238 5.81 -16.58 -2.87
CA SER A 238 4.49 -17.21 -2.78
C SER A 238 4.49 -18.61 -3.44
N PRO A 239 3.55 -19.50 -3.11
CA PRO A 239 3.41 -20.77 -3.82
C PRO A 239 3.31 -20.59 -5.34
N PHE A 240 2.66 -19.52 -5.81
CA PHE A 240 2.58 -19.21 -7.23
C PHE A 240 3.94 -18.79 -7.81
N ASP A 241 4.71 -17.92 -7.11
CA ASP A 241 6.09 -17.57 -7.54
C ASP A 241 6.99 -18.81 -7.59
N GLN A 242 6.87 -19.70 -6.61
CA GLN A 242 7.63 -20.95 -6.60
C GLN A 242 7.25 -21.85 -7.77
N TYR A 243 5.97 -21.94 -8.13
CA TYR A 243 5.50 -22.66 -9.31
C TYR A 243 6.06 -22.04 -10.59
N LEU A 244 6.00 -20.72 -10.75
CA LEU A 244 6.56 -19.99 -11.89
C LEU A 244 8.09 -20.19 -12.00
N ASN A 245 8.77 -20.39 -10.87
CA ASN A 245 10.20 -20.74 -10.81
C ASN A 245 10.48 -22.25 -11.05
N GLY A 246 9.48 -23.04 -11.45
CA GLY A 246 9.63 -24.44 -11.87
C GLY A 246 9.35 -25.48 -10.80
N LYS A 247 8.93 -25.11 -9.57
CA LYS A 247 8.50 -26.06 -8.53
C LYS A 247 7.05 -26.45 -8.74
N GLN A 248 6.82 -27.45 -9.59
CA GLN A 248 5.46 -27.88 -9.98
C GLN A 248 4.60 -28.31 -8.78
N GLU A 249 5.20 -28.83 -7.73
CA GLU A 249 4.54 -29.25 -6.48
C GLU A 249 4.19 -28.10 -5.54
N ALA A 250 4.52 -26.87 -5.87
CA ALA A 250 4.22 -25.71 -5.03
C ALA A 250 2.73 -25.33 -5.03
N LEU A 251 1.99 -25.77 -6.05
CA LEU A 251 0.53 -25.57 -6.13
C LEU A 251 -0.20 -26.91 -5.96
N GLU A 252 -1.25 -26.90 -5.14
CA GLU A 252 -2.16 -28.02 -5.00
C GLU A 252 -3.10 -28.15 -6.21
N VAL A 253 -3.79 -29.29 -6.35
CA VAL A 253 -4.66 -29.60 -7.49
C VAL A 253 -5.73 -28.53 -7.70
N ASP A 254 -6.38 -28.05 -6.63
CA ASP A 254 -7.43 -27.03 -6.72
C ASP A 254 -6.85 -25.65 -7.06
N GLN A 255 -5.63 -25.35 -6.61
CA GLN A 255 -4.93 -24.11 -6.95
C GLN A 255 -4.50 -24.11 -8.43
N MET A 256 -4.05 -25.25 -8.95
CA MET A 256 -3.77 -25.45 -10.39
C MET A 256 -5.02 -25.24 -11.23
N ALA A 257 -6.14 -25.84 -10.85
CA ALA A 257 -7.41 -25.66 -11.55
C ALA A 257 -7.88 -24.19 -11.51
N GLY A 258 -7.69 -23.50 -10.38
CA GLY A 258 -7.95 -22.07 -10.24
C GLY A 258 -7.08 -21.21 -11.17
N MET A 259 -5.79 -21.50 -11.24
CA MET A 259 -4.84 -20.85 -12.15
C MET A 259 -5.26 -21.04 -13.62
N GLU A 260 -5.62 -22.26 -14.03
CA GLU A 260 -6.09 -22.56 -15.39
C GLU A 260 -7.38 -21.79 -15.74
N LEU A 261 -8.28 -21.60 -14.77
CA LEU A 261 -9.46 -20.77 -14.95
C LEU A 261 -9.11 -19.30 -15.10
N PHE A 262 -8.24 -18.79 -14.24
CA PHE A 262 -7.84 -17.37 -14.19
C PHE A 262 -7.15 -16.90 -15.47
N TYR A 263 -6.16 -17.68 -15.94
CA TYR A 263 -5.41 -17.41 -17.18
C TYR A 263 -6.08 -17.96 -18.45
N GLY A 264 -7.14 -18.73 -18.30
CA GLY A 264 -7.87 -19.36 -19.39
C GLY A 264 -9.29 -18.86 -19.54
N LYS A 265 -10.27 -19.77 -19.50
CA LYS A 265 -11.66 -19.50 -19.90
C LYS A 265 -12.39 -18.46 -19.06
N ALA A 266 -11.98 -18.19 -17.81
CA ALA A 266 -12.58 -17.14 -16.99
C ALA A 266 -12.10 -15.74 -17.39
N ASN A 267 -10.99 -15.64 -18.14
CA ASN A 267 -10.45 -14.43 -18.72
C ASN A 267 -10.12 -13.31 -17.68
N CYS A 268 -9.82 -13.71 -16.44
CA CYS A 268 -9.48 -12.73 -15.39
C CYS A 268 -8.16 -12.02 -15.69
N SER A 269 -7.20 -12.73 -16.30
CA SER A 269 -5.89 -12.19 -16.68
C SER A 269 -5.92 -11.12 -17.78
N SER A 270 -7.08 -10.86 -18.40
CA SER A 270 -7.21 -9.74 -19.36
C SER A 270 -7.03 -8.36 -18.72
N CYS A 271 -7.30 -8.24 -17.41
CA CYS A 271 -7.08 -7.03 -16.60
C CYS A 271 -6.08 -7.32 -15.47
N HIS A 272 -6.18 -8.52 -14.86
CA HIS A 272 -5.29 -8.97 -13.80
C HIS A 272 -4.05 -9.64 -14.40
N SER A 273 -3.22 -8.88 -15.12
CA SER A 273 -2.05 -9.36 -15.86
C SER A 273 -0.73 -9.02 -15.16
N GLY A 274 0.38 -9.49 -15.75
CA GLY A 274 1.70 -9.22 -15.21
C GLY A 274 2.00 -9.92 -13.87
N LYS A 275 3.20 -9.70 -13.35
CA LYS A 275 3.67 -10.36 -12.13
C LYS A 275 2.93 -9.91 -10.86
N PHE A 276 2.37 -8.70 -10.85
CA PHE A 276 1.60 -8.14 -9.74
C PHE A 276 0.08 -8.26 -9.94
N GLN A 277 -0.38 -9.02 -10.94
CA GLN A 277 -1.80 -9.28 -11.23
C GLN A 277 -2.60 -8.00 -11.47
N THR A 278 -2.00 -7.02 -12.16
CA THR A 278 -2.63 -5.76 -12.55
C THR A 278 -2.02 -5.26 -13.86
N ASP A 279 -2.83 -4.69 -14.74
CA ASP A 279 -2.39 -3.96 -15.94
C ASP A 279 -2.12 -2.47 -15.64
N HIS A 280 -2.31 -2.03 -14.39
CA HIS A 280 -2.17 -0.64 -13.92
C HIS A 280 -3.10 0.37 -14.61
N ASP A 281 -4.13 -0.11 -15.30
CA ASP A 281 -5.12 0.73 -15.97
C ASP A 281 -6.40 0.92 -15.12
N PHE A 282 -7.20 1.91 -15.47
CA PHE A 282 -8.48 2.20 -14.84
C PHE A 282 -9.63 1.69 -15.71
N HIS A 283 -10.44 0.78 -15.16
CA HIS A 283 -11.54 0.13 -15.88
C HIS A 283 -12.90 0.52 -15.31
N ALA A 284 -13.81 0.97 -16.18
CA ALA A 284 -15.20 1.23 -15.82
C ALA A 284 -16.00 -0.07 -15.87
N ILE A 285 -16.02 -0.84 -14.78
CA ILE A 285 -16.71 -2.14 -14.70
C ILE A 285 -18.13 -2.05 -14.11
N GLY A 286 -18.68 -0.84 -13.99
CA GLY A 286 -20.06 -0.63 -13.55
C GLY A 286 -20.31 -0.83 -12.05
N LEU A 287 -19.28 -0.76 -11.20
CA LEU A 287 -19.46 -0.78 -9.75
C LEU A 287 -20.20 0.48 -9.29
N PRO A 288 -21.26 0.33 -8.44
CA PRO A 288 -21.91 1.50 -7.87
C PRO A 288 -20.97 2.27 -6.98
N GLN A 289 -21.01 3.59 -7.08
CA GLN A 289 -20.33 4.49 -6.15
C GLN A 289 -21.33 4.91 -5.07
N PHE A 290 -20.98 4.77 -3.81
CA PHE A 290 -21.80 5.14 -2.66
C PHE A 290 -21.28 6.42 -2.02
#